data_50e4e3517ee2718c51ae00829dc9248b
#
_entry.id   50e4e3517ee2718c51ae00829dc9248b
#
_cell.length_a   1.000
_cell.length_b   1.000
_cell.length_c   1.000
_cell.angle_alpha   90.00
_cell.angle_beta   90.00
_cell.angle_gamma   90.00
#
_symmetry.space_group_name_H-M   'P 1'
#
loop_
_entity.id
_entity.type
_entity.pdbx_description
1 polymer ?
#
loop_
_entity_poly.entity_id
_entity_poly.type
_entity_poly.pdbx_seq_one_letter_code
_entity_poly.pdbx_strand_id
1 'polypeptide(L)'
;VFESINVADITILIQSGARYKFGDLRIANDTRSQTLAERLAPFKTGDLYQASQLGLLNQRLKQTQYFRHVIVRPLVASSVDAVVPIDVILTHKPRDNFDLGMGVSSDVGPRFTGKWQRPWVNDSGHFAGAQIYVSSPEQYVSFDYKVPLEDAIHNYLSYQAGYQAQNDNDTSSHKWSISASRHWAVENSDWQRSAFLRLEQETFIQGAEPEKSTRLLTPGFTFSRLRSKGGVDINWGDKQTITAEFASE
;
A
#
# COMPACT_ATOMS: atom_id res chain seq x y z
N VAL A 1 -32.82 47.21 39.73
CA VAL A 1 -33.35 46.31 38.67
C VAL A 1 -32.38 45.15 38.57
N PHE A 2 -32.73 43.99 39.13
CA PHE A 2 -31.95 42.77 38.93
C PHE A 2 -32.44 42.12 37.64
N GLU A 3 -31.61 42.11 36.58
CA GLU A 3 -31.85 41.29 35.40
C GLU A 3 -31.83 39.81 35.83
N SER A 4 -32.96 39.13 35.66
CA SER A 4 -33.04 37.69 35.88
C SER A 4 -32.23 36.99 34.76
N ILE A 5 -31.13 36.39 35.14
CA ILE A 5 -30.38 35.49 34.26
C ILE A 5 -31.26 34.29 33.97
N ASN A 6 -31.77 34.16 32.75
CA ASN A 6 -32.49 32.98 32.31
C ASN A 6 -31.48 31.86 32.15
N VAL A 7 -31.37 30.99 33.14
CA VAL A 7 -30.55 29.77 33.09
C VAL A 7 -31.50 28.59 32.78
N ALA A 8 -31.22 27.85 31.76
CA ALA A 8 -31.89 26.59 31.45
C ALA A 8 -30.97 25.41 31.77
N ASP A 9 -31.38 24.55 32.71
CA ASP A 9 -30.70 23.30 32.99
C ASP A 9 -31.20 22.24 32.03
N ILE A 10 -30.29 21.72 31.18
CA ILE A 10 -30.59 20.65 30.22
C ILE A 10 -30.04 19.33 30.79
N THR A 11 -30.92 18.42 31.17
CA THR A 11 -30.54 17.06 31.59
C THR A 11 -30.74 16.11 30.45
N ILE A 12 -29.65 15.48 29.97
CA ILE A 12 -29.68 14.47 28.93
C ILE A 12 -29.58 13.09 29.56
N LEU A 13 -30.65 12.31 29.51
CA LEU A 13 -30.67 10.92 29.94
C LEU A 13 -30.29 10.02 28.77
N ILE A 14 -29.12 9.36 28.88
CA ILE A 14 -28.62 8.42 27.86
C ILE A 14 -28.80 7.00 28.40
N GLN A 15 -29.65 6.21 27.73
CA GLN A 15 -29.70 4.77 27.92
C GLN A 15 -28.85 4.11 26.87
N SER A 16 -27.64 3.66 27.22
CA SER A 16 -26.67 3.09 26.28
C SER A 16 -27.07 1.70 25.76
N GLY A 17 -28.08 1.06 26.33
CA GLY A 17 -28.46 -0.31 25.97
C GLY A 17 -27.40 -1.36 26.33
N ALA A 18 -27.56 -2.58 25.79
CA ALA A 18 -26.59 -3.64 25.96
C ALA A 18 -25.32 -3.36 25.15
N ARG A 19 -24.14 -3.65 25.72
CA ARG A 19 -22.88 -3.58 24.98
C ARG A 19 -22.78 -4.78 24.04
N TYR A 20 -22.71 -4.51 22.76
CA TYR A 20 -22.49 -5.52 21.73
C TYR A 20 -21.05 -6.02 21.74
N LYS A 21 -20.89 -7.27 21.23
CA LYS A 21 -19.61 -7.92 20.99
C LYS A 21 -19.49 -8.26 19.50
N PHE A 22 -18.26 -8.35 19.02
CA PHE A 22 -18.00 -8.86 17.67
C PHE A 22 -18.33 -10.34 17.56
N GLY A 23 -19.10 -10.70 16.55
CA GLY A 23 -19.31 -12.06 16.10
C GLY A 23 -18.33 -12.46 15.00
N ASP A 24 -18.62 -13.57 14.33
CA ASP A 24 -17.77 -14.10 13.29
C ASP A 24 -17.78 -13.22 12.03
N LEU A 25 -16.65 -13.18 11.35
CA LEU A 25 -16.53 -12.60 10.02
C LEU A 25 -17.19 -13.55 9.01
N ARG A 26 -18.14 -13.05 8.23
CA ARG A 26 -18.84 -13.81 7.18
C ARG A 26 -18.42 -13.29 5.82
N ILE A 27 -17.80 -14.14 5.02
CA ILE A 27 -17.42 -13.85 3.64
C ILE A 27 -18.05 -14.94 2.75
N ALA A 28 -18.79 -14.54 1.73
CA ALA A 28 -19.47 -15.50 0.87
C ALA A 28 -18.45 -16.25 0.00
N ASN A 29 -18.39 -17.59 0.14
CA ASN A 29 -17.76 -18.56 -0.75
C ASN A 29 -16.30 -18.34 -1.16
N ASP A 30 -15.48 -17.71 -0.30
CA ASP A 30 -14.07 -17.47 -0.60
C ASP A 30 -13.18 -17.70 0.64
N THR A 31 -12.66 -18.90 0.75
CA THR A 31 -11.80 -19.31 1.86
C THR A 31 -10.49 -18.49 1.95
N ARG A 32 -9.93 -18.05 0.81
CA ARG A 32 -8.70 -17.25 0.79
C ARG A 32 -8.95 -15.86 1.37
N SER A 33 -10.01 -15.22 0.92
CA SER A 33 -10.42 -13.91 1.45
C SER A 33 -10.83 -14.00 2.90
N GLN A 34 -11.44 -15.11 3.33
CA GLN A 34 -11.76 -15.38 4.73
C GLN A 34 -10.48 -15.35 5.60
N THR A 35 -9.50 -16.18 5.27
CA THR A 35 -8.22 -16.26 5.99
C THR A 35 -7.48 -14.92 6.00
N LEU A 36 -7.49 -14.19 4.88
CA LEU A 36 -6.88 -12.87 4.79
C LEU A 36 -7.60 -11.85 5.69
N ALA A 37 -8.93 -11.80 5.66
CA ALA A 37 -9.71 -10.87 6.46
C ALA A 37 -9.55 -11.14 7.97
N GLU A 38 -9.51 -12.40 8.37
CA GLU A 38 -9.26 -12.81 9.76
C GLU A 38 -7.87 -12.36 10.25
N ARG A 39 -6.84 -12.48 9.42
CA ARG A 39 -5.48 -12.00 9.74
C ARG A 39 -5.40 -10.46 9.85
N LEU A 40 -6.17 -9.75 9.05
CA LEU A 40 -6.18 -8.29 9.01
C LEU A 40 -7.16 -7.66 9.99
N ALA A 41 -8.05 -8.45 10.60
CA ALA A 41 -9.03 -7.96 11.57
C ALA A 41 -8.33 -7.40 12.83
N PRO A 42 -8.66 -6.16 13.24
CA PRO A 42 -8.11 -5.58 14.45
C PRO A 42 -8.84 -6.05 15.72
N PHE A 43 -9.78 -6.97 15.59
CA PHE A 43 -10.63 -7.52 16.65
C PHE A 43 -10.76 -9.03 16.48
N LYS A 44 -11.15 -9.70 17.56
CA LYS A 44 -11.51 -11.12 17.59
C LYS A 44 -12.99 -11.30 17.94
N THR A 45 -13.55 -12.44 17.56
CA THR A 45 -14.89 -12.84 18.03
C THR A 45 -14.95 -12.81 19.56
N GLY A 46 -15.96 -12.11 20.09
CA GLY A 46 -16.15 -11.90 21.53
C GLY A 46 -15.61 -10.58 22.08
N ASP A 47 -14.77 -9.84 21.36
CA ASP A 47 -14.31 -8.52 21.75
C ASP A 47 -15.46 -7.50 21.78
N LEU A 48 -15.32 -6.44 22.56
CA LEU A 48 -16.30 -5.36 22.62
C LEU A 48 -16.40 -4.66 21.25
N TYR A 49 -17.63 -4.53 20.75
CA TYR A 49 -17.89 -3.90 19.47
C TYR A 49 -17.50 -2.42 19.46
N GLN A 50 -16.70 -2.03 18.47
CA GLN A 50 -16.31 -0.66 18.19
C GLN A 50 -16.38 -0.40 16.69
N ALA A 51 -17.20 0.56 16.28
CA ALA A 51 -17.37 0.88 14.84
C ALA A 51 -16.06 1.32 14.16
N SER A 52 -15.14 1.96 14.89
CA SER A 52 -13.83 2.35 14.39
C SER A 52 -12.98 1.15 13.93
N GLN A 53 -13.11 0.00 14.58
CA GLN A 53 -12.39 -1.21 14.20
C GLN A 53 -12.91 -1.81 12.89
N LEU A 54 -14.20 -1.66 12.58
CA LEU A 54 -14.74 -2.03 11.25
C LEU A 54 -14.15 -1.13 10.17
N GLY A 55 -14.06 0.18 10.42
CA GLY A 55 -13.41 1.12 9.52
C GLY A 55 -11.96 0.75 9.26
N LEU A 56 -11.23 0.35 10.31
CA LEU A 56 -9.84 -0.08 10.20
C LEU A 56 -9.71 -1.38 9.40
N LEU A 57 -10.59 -2.38 9.60
CA LEU A 57 -10.62 -3.59 8.78
C LEU A 57 -10.86 -3.27 7.30
N ASN A 58 -11.86 -2.41 7.02
CA ASN A 58 -12.14 -1.96 5.65
C ASN A 58 -10.92 -1.29 5.00
N GLN A 59 -10.24 -0.41 5.74
CA GLN A 59 -9.03 0.26 5.28
C GLN A 59 -7.90 -0.74 5.00
N ARG A 60 -7.62 -1.67 5.91
CA ARG A 60 -6.59 -2.71 5.75
C ARG A 60 -6.85 -3.59 4.53
N LEU A 61 -8.10 -4.05 4.34
CA LEU A 61 -8.48 -4.84 3.17
C LEU A 61 -8.27 -4.06 1.85
N LYS A 62 -8.61 -2.77 1.81
CA LYS A 62 -8.33 -1.91 0.65
C LYS A 62 -6.83 -1.72 0.40
N GLN A 63 -6.03 -1.60 1.44
CA GLN A 63 -4.57 -1.42 1.34
C GLN A 63 -3.86 -2.64 0.75
N THR A 64 -4.42 -3.84 0.84
CA THR A 64 -3.85 -5.03 0.17
C THR A 64 -3.83 -4.91 -1.34
N GLN A 65 -4.71 -4.08 -1.91
CA GLN A 65 -4.93 -3.88 -3.34
C GLN A 65 -5.44 -5.13 -4.10
N TYR A 66 -5.86 -6.17 -3.40
CA TYR A 66 -6.42 -7.37 -4.02
C TYR A 66 -7.86 -7.18 -4.48
N PHE A 67 -8.60 -6.26 -3.84
CA PHE A 67 -10.02 -6.06 -4.04
C PHE A 67 -10.30 -4.76 -4.78
N ARG A 68 -11.30 -4.80 -5.65
CA ARG A 68 -11.88 -3.64 -6.33
C ARG A 68 -12.89 -2.93 -5.43
N HIS A 69 -13.71 -3.73 -4.73
CA HIS A 69 -14.69 -3.23 -3.77
C HIS A 69 -14.56 -3.99 -2.45
N VAL A 70 -14.64 -3.25 -1.36
CA VAL A 70 -14.60 -3.76 0.01
C VAL A 70 -15.73 -3.09 0.78
N ILE A 71 -16.66 -3.88 1.30
CA ILE A 71 -17.74 -3.42 2.18
C ILE A 71 -17.66 -4.26 3.46
N VAL A 72 -17.52 -3.62 4.60
CA VAL A 72 -17.54 -4.24 5.93
C VAL A 72 -18.71 -3.64 6.69
N ARG A 73 -19.67 -4.46 7.06
CA ARG A 73 -20.89 -4.01 7.75
C ARG A 73 -21.30 -4.92 8.88
N PRO A 74 -21.85 -4.39 9.98
CA PRO A 74 -22.41 -5.19 11.06
C PRO A 74 -23.80 -5.66 10.68
N LEU A 75 -24.14 -6.93 10.94
CA LEU A 75 -25.48 -7.48 10.79
C LEU A 75 -26.24 -7.38 12.12
N VAL A 76 -26.56 -6.16 12.55
CA VAL A 76 -27.21 -5.92 13.86
C VAL A 76 -28.55 -6.64 13.96
N ALA A 77 -29.34 -6.69 12.88
CA ALA A 77 -30.61 -7.41 12.84
C ALA A 77 -30.48 -8.94 13.05
N SER A 78 -29.29 -9.50 12.85
CA SER A 78 -28.98 -10.92 13.04
C SER A 78 -28.18 -11.17 14.32
N SER A 79 -28.13 -10.20 15.22
CA SER A 79 -27.42 -10.35 16.51
C SER A 79 -28.18 -11.32 17.44
N VAL A 80 -27.43 -12.21 18.07
CA VAL A 80 -27.91 -13.13 19.11
C VAL A 80 -27.08 -12.90 20.36
N ASP A 81 -27.70 -12.78 21.52
CA ASP A 81 -27.04 -12.54 22.80
C ASP A 81 -26.04 -11.34 22.79
N ALA A 82 -26.44 -10.28 22.11
CA ALA A 82 -25.60 -9.08 21.89
C ALA A 82 -24.29 -9.35 21.11
N VAL A 83 -24.17 -10.48 20.39
CA VAL A 83 -23.07 -10.79 19.47
C VAL A 83 -23.49 -10.43 18.03
N VAL A 84 -22.75 -9.55 17.40
CA VAL A 84 -23.05 -9.01 16.06
C VAL A 84 -22.14 -9.65 15.03
N PRO A 85 -22.68 -10.50 14.13
CA PRO A 85 -21.91 -11.00 12.99
C PRO A 85 -21.49 -9.85 12.06
N ILE A 86 -20.30 -9.96 11.48
CA ILE A 86 -19.76 -8.97 10.55
C ILE A 86 -19.77 -9.55 9.14
N ASP A 87 -20.52 -8.90 8.26
CA ASP A 87 -20.59 -9.25 6.85
C ASP A 87 -19.52 -8.49 6.08
N VAL A 88 -18.67 -9.22 5.35
CA VAL A 88 -17.60 -8.66 4.55
C VAL A 88 -17.81 -9.06 3.09
N ILE A 89 -18.16 -8.08 2.27
CA ILE A 89 -18.40 -8.27 0.85
C ILE A 89 -17.15 -7.80 0.10
N LEU A 90 -16.51 -8.72 -0.61
CA LEU A 90 -15.29 -8.50 -1.34
C LEU A 90 -15.50 -8.78 -2.82
N THR A 91 -15.08 -7.85 -3.67
CA THR A 91 -15.00 -8.05 -5.11
C THR A 91 -13.53 -8.00 -5.51
N HIS A 92 -12.99 -9.11 -5.99
CA HIS A 92 -11.61 -9.18 -6.45
C HIS A 92 -11.34 -8.24 -7.62
N LYS A 93 -10.12 -7.74 -7.72
CA LYS A 93 -9.63 -7.14 -8.96
C LYS A 93 -9.54 -8.21 -10.05
N PRO A 94 -9.63 -7.84 -11.33
CA PRO A 94 -9.29 -8.75 -12.43
C PRO A 94 -7.91 -9.39 -12.20
N ARG A 95 -7.75 -10.63 -12.67
CA ARG A 95 -6.49 -11.35 -12.53
C ARG A 95 -5.34 -10.55 -13.13
N ASP A 96 -5.55 -9.99 -14.30
CA ASP A 96 -4.58 -9.16 -15.03
C ASP A 96 -5.21 -7.78 -15.28
N ASN A 97 -4.48 -6.73 -14.89
CA ASN A 97 -4.85 -5.34 -15.15
C ASN A 97 -3.82 -4.73 -16.08
N PHE A 98 -4.27 -4.07 -17.14
CA PHE A 98 -3.44 -3.36 -18.09
C PHE A 98 -3.85 -1.90 -18.13
N ASP A 99 -2.87 -1.02 -17.96
CA ASP A 99 -3.02 0.42 -18.18
C ASP A 99 -2.12 0.80 -19.34
N LEU A 100 -2.69 1.38 -20.40
CA LEU A 100 -1.97 1.82 -21.59
C LEU A 100 -2.16 3.31 -21.78
N GLY A 101 -1.09 4.02 -22.08
CA GLY A 101 -1.10 5.45 -22.33
C GLY A 101 -0.27 5.81 -23.55
N MET A 102 -0.76 6.76 -24.34
CA MET A 102 -0.04 7.37 -25.45
C MET A 102 -0.15 8.90 -25.34
N GLY A 103 0.92 9.58 -25.75
CA GLY A 103 0.94 11.03 -25.71
C GLY A 103 2.00 11.59 -26.64
N VAL A 104 1.92 12.88 -26.87
CA VAL A 104 2.90 13.67 -27.63
C VAL A 104 3.17 14.94 -26.87
N SER A 105 4.42 15.32 -26.72
CA SER A 105 4.83 16.61 -26.19
C SER A 105 5.95 17.22 -27.02
N SER A 106 6.16 18.52 -26.91
CA SER A 106 7.16 19.24 -27.73
C SER A 106 8.59 18.96 -27.32
N ASP A 107 8.81 18.53 -26.09
CA ASP A 107 10.13 18.29 -25.48
C ASP A 107 10.62 16.85 -25.68
N VAL A 108 9.74 15.84 -25.54
CA VAL A 108 10.12 14.43 -25.65
C VAL A 108 9.52 13.72 -26.86
N GLY A 109 8.66 14.41 -27.64
CA GLY A 109 7.99 13.83 -28.80
C GLY A 109 6.92 12.80 -28.46
N PRO A 110 6.70 11.79 -29.33
CA PRO A 110 5.77 10.69 -29.05
C PRO A 110 6.25 9.87 -27.88
N ARG A 111 5.30 9.48 -27.01
CA ARG A 111 5.57 8.59 -25.86
C ARG A 111 4.49 7.52 -25.71
N PHE A 112 4.91 6.37 -25.25
CA PHE A 112 4.04 5.25 -24.93
C PHE A 112 4.34 4.76 -23.50
N THR A 113 3.28 4.43 -22.76
CA THR A 113 3.37 3.79 -21.46
C THR A 113 2.51 2.54 -21.44
N GLY A 114 3.04 1.47 -20.88
CA GLY A 114 2.30 0.25 -20.63
C GLY A 114 2.57 -0.20 -19.19
N LYS A 115 1.53 -0.57 -18.47
CA LYS A 115 1.64 -1.13 -17.12
C LYS A 115 0.77 -2.37 -17.04
N TRP A 116 1.36 -3.46 -16.58
CA TRP A 116 0.66 -4.68 -16.26
C TRP A 116 0.77 -4.97 -14.78
N GLN A 117 -0.31 -5.44 -14.18
CA GLN A 117 -0.35 -5.81 -12.77
C GLN A 117 -1.20 -7.07 -12.59
N ARG A 118 -0.68 -8.00 -11.81
CA ARG A 118 -1.39 -9.18 -11.30
C ARG A 118 -1.39 -9.14 -9.77
N PRO A 119 -2.45 -8.62 -9.16
CA PRO A 119 -2.50 -8.40 -7.71
C PRO A 119 -2.45 -9.67 -6.88
N TRP A 120 -2.87 -10.79 -7.43
CA TRP A 120 -2.94 -12.08 -6.73
C TRP A 120 -2.45 -13.21 -7.63
N VAL A 121 -1.15 -13.47 -7.61
CA VAL A 121 -0.51 -14.47 -8.48
C VAL A 121 -0.85 -15.88 -8.04
N ASN A 122 -0.82 -16.16 -6.73
CA ASN A 122 -1.01 -17.47 -6.11
C ASN A 122 -1.78 -17.38 -4.80
N ASP A 123 -2.04 -18.54 -4.15
CA ASP A 123 -2.79 -18.66 -2.91
C ASP A 123 -2.15 -17.92 -1.72
N SER A 124 -0.86 -17.69 -1.77
CA SER A 124 -0.12 -16.91 -0.78
C SER A 124 -0.22 -15.39 -0.97
N GLY A 125 -0.98 -14.93 -2.00
CA GLY A 125 -1.20 -13.50 -2.23
C GLY A 125 0.00 -12.76 -2.83
N HIS A 126 0.86 -13.43 -3.59
CA HIS A 126 1.96 -12.75 -4.25
C HIS A 126 1.45 -11.77 -5.31
N PHE A 127 2.17 -10.69 -5.50
CA PHE A 127 1.90 -9.68 -6.51
C PHE A 127 3.00 -9.70 -7.57
N ALA A 128 2.64 -9.49 -8.83
CA ALA A 128 3.57 -9.27 -9.92
C ALA A 128 3.16 -8.04 -10.73
N GLY A 129 4.14 -7.27 -11.19
CA GLY A 129 3.94 -6.12 -12.04
C GLY A 129 5.04 -5.96 -13.07
N ALA A 130 4.72 -5.28 -14.16
CA ALA A 130 5.68 -4.83 -15.16
C ALA A 130 5.25 -3.46 -15.68
N GLN A 131 6.22 -2.65 -16.02
CA GLN A 131 6.00 -1.34 -16.63
C GLN A 131 6.98 -1.13 -17.77
N ILE A 132 6.49 -0.55 -18.84
CA ILE A 132 7.28 -0.10 -19.99
C ILE A 132 6.98 1.38 -20.26
N TYR A 133 8.01 2.12 -20.56
CA TYR A 133 7.94 3.48 -21.06
C TYR A 133 8.86 3.62 -22.26
N VAL A 134 8.36 4.24 -23.31
CA VAL A 134 9.12 4.49 -24.54
C VAL A 134 8.87 5.91 -25.00
N SER A 135 9.94 6.67 -25.11
CA SER A 135 9.99 7.99 -25.79
C SER A 135 11.30 8.10 -26.56
N SER A 136 11.50 9.18 -27.31
CA SER A 136 12.77 9.39 -28.04
C SER A 136 13.96 9.49 -27.10
N PRO A 137 13.91 10.34 -26.01
CA PRO A 137 15.07 10.48 -25.12
C PRO A 137 15.17 9.40 -24.05
N GLU A 138 14.10 8.65 -23.75
CA GLU A 138 14.11 7.71 -22.64
C GLU A 138 13.27 6.47 -22.95
N GLN A 139 13.83 5.31 -22.65
CA GLN A 139 13.11 4.05 -22.66
C GLN A 139 13.43 3.30 -21.37
N TYR A 140 12.40 2.72 -20.73
CA TYR A 140 12.64 1.81 -19.62
C TYR A 140 11.65 0.66 -19.58
N VAL A 141 12.09 -0.45 -19.02
CA VAL A 141 11.25 -1.58 -18.61
C VAL A 141 11.59 -1.92 -17.17
N SER A 142 10.58 -2.19 -16.37
CA SER A 142 10.76 -2.64 -14.99
C SER A 142 9.81 -3.77 -14.66
N PHE A 143 10.24 -4.64 -13.76
CA PHE A 143 9.48 -5.73 -13.19
C PHE A 143 9.51 -5.62 -11.67
N ASP A 144 8.39 -5.88 -11.03
CA ASP A 144 8.26 -5.93 -9.60
C ASP A 144 7.54 -7.20 -9.16
N TYR A 145 8.03 -7.82 -8.08
CA TYR A 145 7.45 -9.01 -7.49
C TYR A 145 7.42 -8.86 -5.97
N LYS A 146 6.23 -8.97 -5.37
CA LYS A 146 6.04 -8.84 -3.93
C LYS A 146 5.58 -10.17 -3.34
N VAL A 147 6.22 -10.58 -2.26
CA VAL A 147 5.90 -11.77 -1.48
C VAL A 147 5.41 -11.33 -0.10
N PRO A 148 4.10 -11.34 0.17
CA PRO A 148 3.59 -11.05 1.49
C PRO A 148 4.01 -12.16 2.46
N LEU A 149 4.29 -11.78 3.70
CA LEU A 149 4.59 -12.69 4.78
C LEU A 149 3.38 -12.77 5.73
N GLU A 150 3.57 -12.54 7.01
CA GLU A 150 2.48 -12.62 7.99
C GLU A 150 1.41 -11.53 7.78
N ASP A 151 1.85 -10.31 7.49
CA ASP A 151 1.00 -9.16 7.17
C ASP A 151 1.28 -8.68 5.74
N ALA A 152 0.30 -8.85 4.85
CA ALA A 152 0.42 -8.48 3.45
C ALA A 152 0.64 -6.96 3.21
N ILE A 153 0.35 -6.12 4.21
CA ILE A 153 0.47 -4.66 4.11
C ILE A 153 1.85 -4.20 4.55
N HIS A 154 2.31 -4.65 5.71
CA HIS A 154 3.49 -4.10 6.37
C HIS A 154 4.66 -5.08 6.45
N ASN A 155 4.44 -6.37 6.14
CA ASN A 155 5.42 -7.42 6.32
C ASN A 155 5.59 -8.26 5.05
N TYR A 156 6.53 -7.85 4.18
CA TYR A 156 6.71 -8.47 2.87
C TYR A 156 8.15 -8.36 2.36
N LEU A 157 8.46 -9.22 1.40
CA LEU A 157 9.64 -9.10 0.55
C LEU A 157 9.24 -8.46 -0.78
N SER A 158 10.10 -7.64 -1.36
CA SER A 158 9.94 -7.13 -2.72
C SER A 158 11.23 -7.31 -3.53
N TYR A 159 11.06 -7.70 -4.77
CA TYR A 159 12.12 -7.86 -5.75
C TYR A 159 11.80 -6.96 -6.93
N GLN A 160 12.80 -6.24 -7.41
CA GLN A 160 12.65 -5.38 -8.58
C GLN A 160 13.81 -5.61 -9.53
N ALA A 161 13.53 -5.58 -10.83
CA ALA A 161 14.54 -5.59 -11.88
C ALA A 161 14.15 -4.55 -12.92
N GLY A 162 15.12 -3.82 -13.45
CA GLY A 162 14.87 -2.77 -14.43
C GLY A 162 15.99 -2.59 -15.41
N TYR A 163 15.64 -2.07 -16.57
CA TYR A 163 16.55 -1.56 -17.58
C TYR A 163 16.06 -0.20 -18.02
N GLN A 164 16.96 0.74 -18.12
CA GLN A 164 16.72 2.09 -18.61
C GLN A 164 17.79 2.45 -19.64
N ALA A 165 17.36 3.00 -20.76
CA ALA A 165 18.20 3.66 -21.73
C ALA A 165 17.79 5.12 -21.80
N GLN A 166 18.74 6.02 -21.74
CA GLN A 166 18.54 7.45 -21.82
C GLN A 166 19.49 8.02 -22.88
N ASN A 167 18.95 8.90 -23.72
CA ASN A 167 19.73 9.60 -24.74
C ASN A 167 19.25 11.07 -24.75
N ASP A 168 19.95 11.91 -24.04
CA ASP A 168 19.61 13.33 -23.88
C ASP A 168 20.78 14.18 -24.32
N ASN A 169 20.58 14.91 -25.44
CA ASN A 169 21.57 15.77 -26.08
C ASN A 169 22.88 15.03 -26.39
N ASP A 170 23.92 15.28 -25.61
CA ASP A 170 25.27 14.74 -25.75
C ASP A 170 25.58 13.61 -24.75
N THR A 171 24.57 13.16 -23.98
CA THR A 171 24.72 12.09 -22.99
C THR A 171 23.85 10.90 -23.35
N SER A 172 24.46 9.73 -23.48
CA SER A 172 23.77 8.46 -23.66
C SER A 172 24.13 7.52 -22.51
N SER A 173 23.12 6.92 -21.89
CA SER A 173 23.36 5.95 -20.80
C SER A 173 22.45 4.72 -20.92
N HIS A 174 22.96 3.61 -20.44
CA HIS A 174 22.25 2.33 -20.30
C HIS A 174 22.45 1.83 -18.88
N LYS A 175 21.35 1.63 -18.14
CA LYS A 175 21.40 1.20 -16.77
C LYS A 175 20.58 -0.05 -16.53
N TRP A 176 21.19 -1.04 -15.89
CA TRP A 176 20.53 -2.22 -15.34
C TRP A 176 20.46 -2.09 -13.81
N SER A 177 19.34 -2.47 -13.24
CA SER A 177 19.19 -2.50 -11.79
C SER A 177 18.46 -3.76 -11.35
N ILE A 178 18.92 -4.36 -10.25
CA ILE A 178 18.24 -5.45 -9.54
C ILE A 178 18.26 -5.10 -8.06
N SER A 179 17.11 -5.22 -7.40
CA SER A 179 17.03 -5.00 -5.96
C SER A 179 16.16 -6.03 -5.26
N ALA A 180 16.53 -6.32 -4.04
CA ALA A 180 15.73 -7.10 -3.10
C ALA A 180 15.56 -6.29 -1.82
N SER A 181 14.32 -6.23 -1.31
CA SER A 181 14.00 -5.46 -0.10
C SER A 181 13.13 -6.28 0.84
N ARG A 182 13.39 -6.13 2.13
CA ARG A 182 12.57 -6.64 3.22
C ARG A 182 11.87 -5.48 3.89
N HIS A 183 10.54 -5.53 3.98
CA HIS A 183 9.71 -4.54 4.65
C HIS A 183 9.05 -5.14 5.87
N TRP A 184 9.02 -4.40 6.99
CA TRP A 184 8.31 -4.82 8.21
C TRP A 184 7.88 -3.61 9.04
N ALA A 185 6.72 -3.73 9.69
CA ALA A 185 6.25 -2.77 10.68
C ALA A 185 6.93 -3.03 12.02
N VAL A 186 7.02 -1.99 12.81
CA VAL A 186 7.37 -2.10 14.23
C VAL A 186 6.09 -2.27 15.01
N GLU A 187 6.02 -3.31 15.83
CA GLU A 187 4.86 -3.58 16.67
C GLU A 187 4.57 -2.39 17.60
N ASN A 188 3.29 -2.03 17.71
CA ASN A 188 2.82 -0.88 18.48
C ASN A 188 3.49 0.47 18.15
N SER A 189 3.93 0.64 16.90
CA SER A 189 4.58 1.86 16.42
C SER A 189 4.10 2.22 15.02
N ASP A 190 4.05 3.53 14.74
CA ASP A 190 3.78 4.04 13.38
C ASP A 190 5.00 3.92 12.45
N TRP A 191 6.14 3.43 12.94
CA TRP A 191 7.36 3.28 12.18
C TRP A 191 7.35 2.00 11.34
N GLN A 192 7.60 2.18 10.06
CA GLN A 192 7.90 1.12 9.10
C GLN A 192 9.39 1.09 8.82
N ARG A 193 9.94 -0.09 8.64
CA ARG A 193 11.34 -0.33 8.35
C ARG A 193 11.49 -1.07 7.03
N SER A 194 12.54 -0.78 6.30
CA SER A 194 12.97 -1.63 5.21
C SER A 194 14.48 -1.74 5.17
N ALA A 195 14.97 -2.92 4.85
CA ALA A 195 16.34 -3.17 4.48
C ALA A 195 16.36 -3.58 3.00
N PHE A 196 17.33 -3.12 2.25
CA PHE A 196 17.45 -3.44 0.84
C PHE A 196 18.90 -3.64 0.42
N LEU A 197 19.04 -4.39 -0.65
CA LEU A 197 20.26 -4.55 -1.39
C LEU A 197 19.97 -4.26 -2.86
N ARG A 198 20.69 -3.34 -3.46
CA ARG A 198 20.55 -2.93 -4.85
C ARG A 198 21.88 -3.10 -5.57
N LEU A 199 21.85 -3.75 -6.72
CA LEU A 199 22.93 -3.84 -7.67
C LEU A 199 22.54 -3.02 -8.90
N GLU A 200 23.39 -2.08 -9.28
CA GLU A 200 23.24 -1.25 -10.46
C GLU A 200 24.49 -1.34 -11.32
N GLN A 201 24.29 -1.39 -12.62
CA GLN A 201 25.37 -1.24 -13.59
C GLN A 201 24.91 -0.22 -14.62
N GLU A 202 25.68 0.84 -14.75
CA GLU A 202 25.45 1.90 -15.72
C GLU A 202 26.64 2.03 -16.64
N THR A 203 26.36 2.12 -17.94
CA THR A 203 27.33 2.42 -18.98
C THR A 203 26.88 3.70 -19.64
N PHE A 204 27.76 4.71 -19.71
CA PHE A 204 27.41 6.02 -20.22
C PHE A 204 28.55 6.62 -21.08
N ILE A 205 28.10 7.46 -22.02
CA ILE A 205 28.96 8.29 -22.88
C ILE A 205 28.51 9.74 -22.68
N GLN A 206 29.46 10.64 -22.45
CA GLN A 206 29.20 12.07 -22.30
C GLN A 206 30.06 12.88 -23.28
N GLY A 207 29.40 13.54 -24.23
CA GLY A 207 30.06 14.31 -25.26
C GLY A 207 31.01 13.44 -26.09
N ALA A 208 32.27 13.92 -26.22
CA ALA A 208 33.33 13.19 -26.94
C ALA A 208 34.16 12.26 -26.05
N GLU A 209 33.77 12.06 -24.78
CA GLU A 209 34.51 11.18 -23.89
C GLU A 209 34.29 9.70 -24.24
N PRO A 210 35.30 8.83 -23.96
CA PRO A 210 35.13 7.40 -24.15
C PRO A 210 34.05 6.86 -23.20
N GLU A 211 33.44 5.76 -23.61
CA GLU A 211 32.46 5.03 -22.80
C GLU A 211 33.02 4.67 -21.41
N LYS A 212 32.26 4.96 -20.38
CA LYS A 212 32.55 4.64 -18.99
C LYS A 212 31.49 3.70 -18.43
N SER A 213 31.87 2.78 -17.58
CA SER A 213 30.95 1.87 -16.91
C SER A 213 31.20 1.91 -15.40
N THR A 214 30.12 1.99 -14.64
CA THR A 214 30.13 1.97 -13.19
C THR A 214 29.25 0.82 -12.71
N ARG A 215 29.71 0.09 -11.71
CA ARG A 215 28.95 -0.97 -11.06
C ARG A 215 28.91 -0.70 -9.57
N LEU A 216 27.69 -0.59 -9.02
CA LEU A 216 27.48 -0.24 -7.63
C LEU A 216 26.67 -1.33 -6.93
N LEU A 217 27.12 -1.76 -5.78
CA LEU A 217 26.37 -2.54 -4.82
C LEU A 217 26.00 -1.63 -3.66
N THR A 218 24.70 -1.44 -3.44
CA THR A 218 24.17 -0.49 -2.46
C THR A 218 23.28 -1.20 -1.45
N PRO A 219 23.80 -1.64 -0.30
CA PRO A 219 22.98 -1.98 0.85
C PRO A 219 22.43 -0.70 1.50
N GLY A 220 21.21 -0.78 2.01
CA GLY A 220 20.60 0.36 2.67
C GLY A 220 19.48 0.00 3.62
N PHE A 221 19.13 0.96 4.47
CA PHE A 221 18.02 0.90 5.41
C PHE A 221 17.17 2.15 5.31
N THR A 222 15.85 1.96 5.37
CA THR A 222 14.89 3.06 5.43
C THR A 222 14.00 2.91 6.65
N PHE A 223 13.82 4.01 7.37
CA PHE A 223 12.82 4.17 8.43
C PHE A 223 11.81 5.20 7.95
N SER A 224 10.53 4.86 7.96
CA SER A 224 9.48 5.79 7.55
C SER A 224 8.34 5.77 8.55
N ARG A 225 7.71 6.93 8.72
CA ARG A 225 6.54 7.11 9.56
C ARG A 225 5.57 8.05 8.86
N LEU A 226 4.29 7.67 8.86
CA LEU A 226 3.20 8.51 8.39
C LEU A 226 2.14 8.58 9.49
N ARG A 227 1.83 9.77 9.95
CA ARG A 227 0.77 10.03 10.94
C ARG A 227 -0.21 11.04 10.41
N SER A 228 -1.48 10.86 10.71
CA SER A 228 -2.52 11.82 10.41
C SER A 228 -3.58 11.84 11.51
N LYS A 229 -4.24 12.99 11.69
CA LYS A 229 -5.36 13.19 12.59
C LYS A 229 -6.51 13.82 11.81
N GLY A 230 -7.76 13.52 12.23
CA GLY A 230 -8.96 14.08 11.61
C GLY A 230 -9.85 13.07 10.88
N GLY A 231 -9.49 11.79 10.83
CA GLY A 231 -10.30 10.76 10.19
C GLY A 231 -10.49 11.00 8.69
N VAL A 232 -11.72 11.26 8.23
CA VAL A 232 -12.03 11.55 6.83
C VAL A 232 -11.51 12.93 6.42
N ASP A 233 -11.62 13.91 7.31
CA ASP A 233 -11.08 15.26 7.13
C ASP A 233 -9.76 15.38 7.88
N ILE A 234 -8.66 15.17 7.14
CA ILE A 234 -7.31 15.25 7.71
C ILE A 234 -6.98 16.71 7.99
N ASN A 235 -6.89 17.06 9.27
CA ASN A 235 -6.54 18.41 9.73
C ASN A 235 -5.09 18.54 10.19
N TRP A 236 -4.38 17.43 10.35
CA TRP A 236 -2.97 17.39 10.68
C TRP A 236 -2.33 16.10 10.18
N GLY A 237 -1.10 16.17 9.70
CA GLY A 237 -0.31 15.02 9.32
C GLY A 237 1.18 15.33 9.26
N ASP A 238 2.00 14.33 9.55
CA ASP A 238 3.44 14.37 9.30
C ASP A 238 3.92 13.09 8.63
N LYS A 239 4.88 13.23 7.71
CA LYS A 239 5.63 12.14 7.11
C LYS A 239 7.11 12.35 7.36
N GLN A 240 7.75 11.34 7.93
CA GLN A 240 9.20 11.33 8.16
C GLN A 240 9.78 10.11 7.44
N THR A 241 10.89 10.33 6.74
CA THR A 241 11.63 9.25 6.07
C THR A 241 13.11 9.50 6.28
N ILE A 242 13.80 8.51 6.80
CA ILE A 242 15.24 8.50 7.01
C ILE A 242 15.80 7.31 6.24
N THR A 243 16.70 7.55 5.30
CA THR A 243 17.36 6.50 4.52
C THR A 243 18.87 6.63 4.70
N ALA A 244 19.52 5.50 4.94
CA ALA A 244 20.96 5.38 4.94
C ALA A 244 21.37 4.35 3.88
N GLU A 245 22.24 4.75 2.97
CA GLU A 245 22.76 3.94 1.87
C GLU A 245 24.28 3.95 1.89
N PHE A 246 24.89 2.82 1.58
CA PHE A 246 26.33 2.65 1.46
C PHE A 246 26.62 2.09 0.08
N ALA A 247 27.25 2.87 -0.79
CA ALA A 247 27.64 2.42 -2.10
C ALA A 247 29.09 1.90 -2.09
N SER A 248 29.31 0.76 -2.74
CA SER A 248 30.64 0.19 -2.99
C SER A 248 30.75 -0.10 -4.48
N GLU A 249 31.84 0.32 -5.08
CA GLU A 249 32.27 -0.08 -6.43
C GLU A 249 32.80 -1.51 -6.43
#